data_71667289ddb41a86b3e25407bd7c35b6
#
_entry.id   71667289ddb41a86b3e25407bd7c35b6
#
_cell.length_a   1.000
_cell.length_b   1.000
_cell.length_c   1.000
_cell.angle_alpha   90.00
_cell.angle_beta   90.00
_cell.angle_gamma   90.00
#
_symmetry.space_group_name_H-M   'P 1'
#
loop_
_entity.id
_entity.type
_entity.pdbx_description
1 polymer ?
#
loop_
_entity_poly.entity_id
_entity_poly.type
_entity_poly.pdbx_seq_one_letter_code
_entity_poly.pdbx_strand_id
1 'polypeptide(L)'
;QDIVNELGGLTKGAIYHHFKSKEEIMDALGEKMFFDNNPFTLANEHKDLNGLQKMREVIKINYEDAERVELNKRTLPVLKNPRILAGMIDTDRRLLAPMWLKLIEEGQADGSIKTEYAKELSELISLLSDLWLSPTVYPACAEEIISKFKCMRAILDAMGIPLFDDELKDLVQ
;
A
#
# COMPACT_ATOMS: atom_id res chain seq x y z
N GLN A 1 -21.98 15.86 2.88
CA GLN A 1 -22.49 16.86 1.92
C GLN A 1 -21.51 17.01 0.75
N ASP A 2 -20.20 16.99 1.00
CA ASP A 2 -19.15 17.22 -0.01
C ASP A 2 -19.13 16.11 -1.08
N ILE A 3 -19.27 14.83 -0.67
CA ILE A 3 -19.38 13.68 -1.60
C ILE A 3 -20.58 13.84 -2.55
N VAL A 4 -21.72 14.35 -2.05
CA VAL A 4 -22.93 14.58 -2.88
C VAL A 4 -22.70 15.69 -3.92
N ASN A 5 -21.94 16.74 -3.53
CA ASN A 5 -21.63 17.87 -4.41
C ASN A 5 -20.67 17.46 -5.55
N GLU A 6 -19.71 16.59 -5.26
CA GLU A 6 -18.73 16.07 -6.24
C GLU A 6 -19.37 15.09 -7.25
N LEU A 7 -20.39 14.33 -6.85
CA LEU A 7 -21.04 13.32 -7.69
C LEU A 7 -22.09 13.87 -8.67
N GLY A 8 -22.15 15.19 -8.89
CA GLY A 8 -22.80 15.82 -10.03
C GLY A 8 -24.25 15.39 -10.32
N GLY A 9 -25.13 15.34 -9.30
CA GLY A 9 -26.55 15.06 -9.50
C GLY A 9 -27.11 13.85 -8.77
N LEU A 10 -26.28 13.09 -8.06
CA LEU A 10 -26.77 12.04 -7.17
C LEU A 10 -27.29 12.65 -5.86
N THR A 11 -28.49 12.27 -5.46
CA THR A 11 -29.05 12.72 -4.18
C THR A 11 -28.42 11.98 -3.01
N LYS A 12 -28.40 12.62 -1.84
CA LYS A 12 -27.96 11.98 -0.58
C LYS A 12 -28.70 10.66 -0.33
N GLY A 13 -30.01 10.60 -0.68
CA GLY A 13 -30.82 9.40 -0.57
C GLY A 13 -30.36 8.26 -1.48
N ALA A 14 -29.94 8.57 -2.71
CA ALA A 14 -29.43 7.54 -3.65
C ALA A 14 -28.11 6.93 -3.12
N ILE A 15 -27.23 7.71 -2.53
CA ILE A 15 -25.98 7.20 -1.95
C ILE A 15 -26.27 6.28 -0.77
N TYR A 16 -27.14 6.68 0.17
CA TYR A 16 -27.51 5.87 1.33
C TYR A 16 -28.40 4.67 1.00
N HIS A 17 -28.93 4.57 -0.20
CA HIS A 17 -29.59 3.35 -0.69
C HIS A 17 -28.56 2.26 -1.02
N HIS A 18 -27.36 2.64 -1.47
CA HIS A 18 -26.29 1.72 -1.84
C HIS A 18 -25.30 1.46 -0.70
N PHE A 19 -25.08 2.46 0.17
CA PHE A 19 -24.12 2.39 1.27
C PHE A 19 -24.79 2.73 2.59
N LYS A 20 -24.61 1.85 3.57
CA LYS A 20 -25.25 1.99 4.90
C LYS A 20 -24.58 3.03 5.78
N SER A 21 -23.30 3.35 5.49
CA SER A 21 -22.50 4.30 6.27
C SER A 21 -21.46 5.01 5.41
N LYS A 22 -20.86 6.07 5.97
CA LYS A 22 -19.74 6.78 5.35
C LYS A 22 -18.52 5.89 5.24
N GLU A 23 -18.31 5.04 6.24
CA GLU A 23 -17.23 4.07 6.29
C GLU A 23 -17.35 3.08 5.12
N GLU A 24 -18.54 2.54 4.85
CA GLU A 24 -18.78 1.64 3.72
C GLU A 24 -18.51 2.30 2.36
N ILE A 25 -18.78 3.61 2.23
CA ILE A 25 -18.40 4.38 1.03
C ILE A 25 -16.87 4.47 0.91
N MET A 26 -16.18 4.71 2.02
CA MET A 26 -14.72 4.82 2.04
C MET A 26 -14.07 3.48 1.73
N ASP A 27 -14.58 2.39 2.28
CA ASP A 27 -14.11 1.03 1.98
C ASP A 27 -14.28 0.70 0.49
N ALA A 28 -15.48 0.93 -0.07
CA ALA A 28 -15.75 0.70 -1.49
C ALA A 28 -14.90 1.59 -2.41
N LEU A 29 -14.64 2.85 -2.00
CA LEU A 29 -13.76 3.75 -2.73
C LEU A 29 -12.31 3.25 -2.68
N GLY A 30 -11.83 2.83 -1.51
CA GLY A 30 -10.51 2.26 -1.33
C GLY A 30 -10.31 0.99 -2.15
N GLU A 31 -11.28 0.06 -2.13
CA GLU A 31 -11.25 -1.14 -2.97
C GLU A 31 -11.23 -0.79 -4.46
N LYS A 32 -12.12 0.09 -4.90
CA LYS A 32 -12.16 0.51 -6.31
C LYS A 32 -10.83 1.10 -6.76
N MET A 33 -10.27 2.01 -5.98
CA MET A 33 -8.96 2.62 -6.28
C MET A 33 -7.82 1.61 -6.27
N PHE A 34 -7.90 0.60 -5.41
CA PHE A 34 -6.93 -0.48 -5.36
C PHE A 34 -7.00 -1.36 -6.60
N PHE A 35 -8.22 -1.64 -7.12
CA PHE A 35 -8.39 -2.47 -8.31
C PHE A 35 -8.23 -1.71 -9.61
N ASP A 36 -8.61 -0.43 -9.66
CA ASP A 36 -8.36 0.44 -10.81
C ASP A 36 -6.84 0.74 -10.88
N ASN A 37 -6.14 0.30 -11.93
CA ASN A 37 -4.68 0.43 -12.09
C ASN A 37 -3.87 -0.19 -10.95
N ASN A 38 -4.21 -1.42 -10.54
CA ASN A 38 -3.51 -2.13 -9.48
C ASN A 38 -2.01 -2.30 -9.78
N PRO A 39 -1.09 -1.75 -8.96
CA PRO A 39 0.36 -1.79 -9.21
C PRO A 39 0.90 -3.22 -9.32
N PHE A 40 0.33 -4.17 -8.58
CA PHE A 40 0.73 -5.58 -8.66
C PHE A 40 0.34 -6.21 -10.01
N THR A 41 -0.83 -5.83 -10.55
CA THR A 41 -1.24 -6.29 -11.87
C THR A 41 -0.32 -5.72 -12.94
N LEU A 42 -0.04 -4.42 -12.88
CA LEU A 42 0.86 -3.74 -13.82
C LEU A 42 2.28 -4.32 -13.76
N ALA A 43 2.85 -4.50 -12.56
CA ALA A 43 4.16 -5.12 -12.40
C ALA A 43 4.21 -6.57 -12.94
N ASN A 44 3.11 -7.32 -12.87
CA ASN A 44 3.02 -8.68 -13.40
C ASN A 44 2.89 -8.74 -14.93
N GLU A 45 2.60 -7.64 -15.63
CA GLU A 45 2.64 -7.55 -17.09
C GLU A 45 4.08 -7.62 -17.62
N HIS A 46 5.07 -7.17 -16.82
CA HIS A 46 6.49 -7.24 -17.12
C HIS A 46 7.04 -8.66 -16.93
N LYS A 47 6.97 -9.47 -17.98
CA LYS A 47 7.37 -10.89 -17.93
C LYS A 47 8.88 -11.12 -17.87
N ASP A 48 9.66 -10.10 -18.17
CA ASP A 48 11.12 -10.06 -18.13
C ASP A 48 11.68 -9.79 -16.72
N LEU A 49 10.84 -9.33 -15.78
CA LEU A 49 11.25 -9.04 -14.42
C LEU A 49 11.17 -10.28 -13.52
N ASN A 50 12.18 -10.46 -12.66
CA ASN A 50 12.15 -11.45 -11.58
C ASN A 50 11.27 -10.97 -10.41
N GLY A 51 11.00 -11.86 -9.42
CA GLY A 51 10.10 -11.55 -8.31
C GLY A 51 10.50 -10.31 -7.51
N LEU A 52 11.78 -10.14 -7.22
CA LEU A 52 12.29 -8.95 -6.52
C LEU A 52 12.14 -7.67 -7.34
N GLN A 53 12.41 -7.72 -8.64
CA GLN A 53 12.24 -6.59 -9.56
C GLN A 53 10.78 -6.19 -9.67
N LYS A 54 9.85 -7.15 -9.73
CA LYS A 54 8.40 -6.87 -9.70
C LYS A 54 7.98 -6.18 -8.40
N MET A 55 8.52 -6.60 -7.24
CA MET A 55 8.25 -5.92 -5.97
C MET A 55 8.71 -4.45 -6.00
N ARG A 56 9.88 -4.18 -6.59
CA ARG A 56 10.37 -2.81 -6.79
C ARG A 56 9.48 -2.01 -7.73
N GLU A 57 9.03 -2.63 -8.81
CA GLU A 57 8.13 -2.02 -9.79
C GLU A 57 6.78 -1.63 -9.15
N VAL A 58 6.22 -2.47 -8.27
CA VAL A 58 5.02 -2.12 -7.48
C VAL A 58 5.22 -0.84 -6.68
N ILE A 59 6.37 -0.71 -6.01
CA ILE A 59 6.69 0.50 -5.24
C ILE A 59 6.82 1.70 -6.16
N LYS A 60 7.56 1.58 -7.25
CA LYS A 60 7.79 2.63 -8.24
C LYS A 60 6.48 3.16 -8.80
N ILE A 61 5.59 2.28 -9.28
CA ILE A 61 4.26 2.63 -9.79
C ILE A 61 3.46 3.42 -8.74
N ASN A 62 3.50 3.00 -7.46
CA ASN A 62 2.78 3.69 -6.39
C ASN A 62 3.30 5.12 -6.12
N TYR A 63 4.59 5.36 -6.27
CA TYR A 63 5.20 6.68 -6.03
C TYR A 63 5.18 7.59 -7.25
N GLU A 64 5.19 7.06 -8.47
CA GLU A 64 5.15 7.81 -9.71
C GLU A 64 3.73 8.23 -10.13
N ASP A 65 2.69 7.55 -9.63
CA ASP A 65 1.30 7.90 -9.87
C ASP A 65 0.89 9.14 -9.05
N ALA A 66 0.96 10.31 -9.69
CA ALA A 66 0.67 11.60 -9.05
C ALA A 66 -0.77 11.68 -8.50
N GLU A 67 -1.76 11.06 -9.17
CA GLU A 67 -3.14 11.04 -8.70
C GLU A 67 -3.26 10.20 -7.43
N ARG A 68 -2.62 9.05 -7.40
CA ARG A 68 -2.57 8.16 -6.23
C ARG A 68 -1.86 8.82 -5.04
N VAL A 69 -0.72 9.48 -5.29
CA VAL A 69 0.03 10.20 -4.24
C VAL A 69 -0.82 11.32 -3.65
N GLU A 70 -1.48 12.12 -4.48
CA GLU A 70 -2.35 13.21 -4.01
C GLU A 70 -3.56 12.69 -3.23
N LEU A 71 -4.16 11.61 -3.69
CA LEU A 71 -5.28 10.98 -3.03
C LEU A 71 -4.89 10.37 -1.68
N ASN A 72 -3.74 9.69 -1.61
CA ASN A 72 -3.18 9.19 -0.36
C ASN A 72 -2.99 10.33 0.65
N LYS A 73 -2.43 11.48 0.22
CA LYS A 73 -2.29 12.67 1.09
C LYS A 73 -3.63 13.16 1.64
N ARG A 74 -4.68 13.17 0.83
CA ARG A 74 -6.04 13.59 1.25
C ARG A 74 -6.71 12.58 2.17
N THR A 75 -6.40 11.30 2.04
CA THR A 75 -7.01 10.24 2.86
C THR A 75 -6.28 10.01 4.20
N LEU A 76 -4.99 10.36 4.31
CA LEU A 76 -4.23 10.20 5.55
C LEU A 76 -4.96 10.73 6.82
N PRO A 77 -5.58 11.93 6.84
CA PRO A 77 -6.29 12.43 8.03
C PRO A 77 -7.48 11.56 8.45
N VAL A 78 -8.06 10.78 7.52
CA VAL A 78 -9.22 9.92 7.77
C VAL A 78 -8.83 8.71 8.63
N LEU A 79 -7.56 8.31 8.61
CA LEU A 79 -7.01 7.22 9.44
C LEU A 79 -7.03 7.52 10.95
N LYS A 80 -7.31 8.76 11.35
CA LYS A 80 -7.61 9.09 12.76
C LYS A 80 -8.91 8.46 13.25
N ASN A 81 -9.81 8.06 12.34
CA ASN A 81 -11.00 7.31 12.69
C ASN A 81 -10.64 5.83 12.91
N PRO A 82 -10.81 5.28 14.13
CA PRO A 82 -10.43 3.89 14.43
C PRO A 82 -11.13 2.84 13.57
N ARG A 83 -12.36 3.12 13.11
CA ARG A 83 -13.11 2.18 12.25
C ARG A 83 -12.49 2.10 10.86
N ILE A 84 -12.10 3.24 10.29
CA ILE A 84 -11.44 3.31 8.98
C ILE A 84 -10.06 2.66 9.07
N LEU A 85 -9.31 2.93 10.13
CA LEU A 85 -8.03 2.27 10.37
C LEU A 85 -8.17 0.76 10.48
N ALA A 86 -9.19 0.27 11.20
CA ALA A 86 -9.47 -1.17 11.29
C ALA A 86 -9.83 -1.78 9.93
N GLY A 87 -10.64 -1.07 9.11
CA GLY A 87 -10.98 -1.47 7.75
C GLY A 87 -9.73 -1.56 6.85
N MET A 88 -8.83 -0.58 6.93
CA MET A 88 -7.57 -0.59 6.20
C MET A 88 -6.70 -1.80 6.58
N ILE A 89 -6.54 -2.08 7.88
CA ILE A 89 -5.79 -3.26 8.35
C ILE A 89 -6.42 -4.57 7.82
N ASP A 90 -7.75 -4.66 7.78
CA ASP A 90 -8.44 -5.83 7.23
C ASP A 90 -8.21 -5.96 5.71
N THR A 91 -8.22 -4.86 4.98
CA THR A 91 -7.92 -4.82 3.53
C THR A 91 -6.47 -5.23 3.27
N ASP A 92 -5.50 -4.70 4.02
CA ASP A 92 -4.09 -5.08 3.92
C ASP A 92 -3.90 -6.58 4.12
N ARG A 93 -4.51 -7.12 5.17
CA ARG A 93 -4.45 -8.55 5.48
C ARG A 93 -5.06 -9.43 4.41
N ARG A 94 -6.21 -9.02 3.83
CA ARG A 94 -6.96 -9.83 2.85
C ARG A 94 -6.45 -9.68 1.41
N LEU A 95 -5.94 -8.53 1.04
CA LEU A 95 -5.60 -8.20 -0.34
C LEU A 95 -4.10 -7.98 -0.55
N LEU A 96 -3.47 -7.06 0.23
CA LEU A 96 -2.08 -6.67 -0.02
C LEU A 96 -1.09 -7.75 0.38
N ALA A 97 -1.21 -8.30 1.60
CA ALA A 97 -0.27 -9.31 2.07
C ALA A 97 -0.22 -10.55 1.16
N PRO A 98 -1.36 -11.10 0.65
CA PRO A 98 -1.33 -12.17 -0.34
C PRO A 98 -0.66 -11.78 -1.67
N MET A 99 -0.77 -10.53 -2.11
CA MET A 99 -0.11 -10.07 -3.34
C MET A 99 1.40 -9.96 -3.15
N TRP A 100 1.85 -9.41 -2.02
CA TRP A 100 3.27 -9.42 -1.65
C TRP A 100 3.82 -10.84 -1.54
N LEU A 101 3.07 -11.74 -0.87
CA LEU A 101 3.46 -13.14 -0.72
C LEU A 101 3.74 -13.78 -2.08
N LYS A 102 2.84 -13.59 -3.03
CA LYS A 102 3.01 -14.15 -4.39
C LYS A 102 4.31 -13.68 -5.05
N LEU A 103 4.65 -12.40 -4.94
CA LEU A 103 5.90 -11.87 -5.51
C LEU A 103 7.13 -12.37 -4.77
N ILE A 104 7.05 -12.55 -3.44
CA ILE A 104 8.12 -13.15 -2.64
C ILE A 104 8.34 -14.62 -3.05
N GLU A 105 7.27 -15.39 -3.23
CA GLU A 105 7.34 -16.78 -3.69
C GLU A 105 7.92 -16.89 -5.11
N GLU A 106 7.53 -15.98 -6.02
CA GLU A 106 8.16 -15.86 -7.34
C GLU A 106 9.67 -15.60 -7.22
N GLY A 107 10.08 -14.66 -6.34
CA GLY A 107 11.48 -14.35 -6.08
C GLY A 107 12.26 -15.49 -5.42
N GLN A 108 11.61 -16.31 -4.58
CA GLN A 108 12.21 -17.53 -4.06
C GLN A 108 12.44 -18.55 -5.18
N ALA A 109 11.47 -18.70 -6.08
CA ALA A 109 11.54 -19.65 -7.19
C ALA A 109 12.61 -19.29 -8.23
N ASP A 110 12.79 -17.98 -8.52
CA ASP A 110 13.81 -17.49 -9.45
C ASP A 110 15.18 -17.22 -8.80
N GLY A 111 15.27 -17.29 -7.46
CA GLY A 111 16.50 -17.12 -6.68
C GLY A 111 16.85 -15.65 -6.35
N SER A 112 16.00 -14.69 -6.70
CA SER A 112 16.21 -13.27 -6.39
C SER A 112 15.92 -12.91 -4.93
N ILE A 113 15.15 -13.74 -4.22
CA ILE A 113 14.80 -13.61 -2.80
C ILE A 113 15.23 -14.88 -2.04
N LYS A 114 15.85 -14.68 -0.87
CA LYS A 114 16.34 -15.78 -0.04
C LYS A 114 15.84 -15.61 1.39
N THR A 115 14.62 -16.04 1.64
CA THR A 115 14.00 -15.98 2.97
C THR A 115 13.29 -17.30 3.30
N GLU A 116 13.20 -17.62 4.58
CA GLU A 116 12.36 -18.72 5.10
C GLU A 116 11.01 -18.20 5.62
N TYR A 117 10.80 -16.87 5.64
CA TYR A 117 9.68 -16.19 6.27
C TYR A 117 8.82 -15.42 5.24
N ALA A 118 8.54 -16.06 4.09
CA ALA A 118 7.82 -15.40 2.99
C ALA A 118 6.46 -14.82 3.43
N LYS A 119 5.69 -15.62 4.18
CA LYS A 119 4.37 -15.21 4.67
C LYS A 119 4.47 -14.08 5.69
N GLU A 120 5.31 -14.22 6.70
CA GLU A 120 5.48 -13.23 7.76
C GLU A 120 5.99 -11.89 7.19
N LEU A 121 6.92 -11.94 6.23
CA LEU A 121 7.45 -10.74 5.59
C LEU A 121 6.44 -10.08 4.66
N SER A 122 5.57 -10.84 4.00
CA SER A 122 4.48 -10.25 3.20
C SER A 122 3.51 -9.44 4.05
N GLU A 123 3.15 -9.94 5.23
CA GLU A 123 2.32 -9.24 6.21
C GLU A 123 3.08 -8.04 6.82
N LEU A 124 4.36 -8.21 7.14
CA LEU A 124 5.20 -7.16 7.74
C LEU A 124 5.44 -5.99 6.79
N ILE A 125 5.64 -6.23 5.50
CA ILE A 125 5.81 -5.17 4.48
C ILE A 125 4.59 -4.25 4.50
N SER A 126 3.37 -4.79 4.44
CA SER A 126 2.13 -4.00 4.49
C SER A 126 2.03 -3.20 5.80
N LEU A 127 2.26 -3.86 6.95
CA LEU A 127 2.19 -3.19 8.25
C LEU A 127 3.20 -2.05 8.41
N LEU A 128 4.44 -2.25 7.93
CA LEU A 128 5.48 -1.23 8.04
C LEU A 128 5.22 -0.07 7.10
N SER A 129 4.84 -0.31 5.84
CA SER A 129 4.60 0.75 4.85
C SER A 129 3.36 1.58 5.19
N ASP A 130 2.25 0.93 5.50
CA ASP A 130 0.96 1.61 5.54
C ASP A 130 0.60 2.13 6.93
N LEU A 131 1.10 1.48 7.99
CA LEU A 131 0.82 1.90 9.37
C LEU A 131 2.02 2.57 10.05
N TRP A 132 3.17 1.90 10.07
CA TRP A 132 4.31 2.37 10.87
C TRP A 132 5.01 3.59 10.28
N LEU A 133 5.08 3.70 8.95
CA LEU A 133 5.61 4.88 8.26
C LEU A 133 4.58 6.01 8.19
N SER A 134 3.29 5.76 8.44
CA SER A 134 2.26 6.78 8.40
C SER A 134 2.35 7.73 9.61
N PRO A 135 2.62 9.04 9.42
CA PRO A 135 2.69 10.00 10.54
C PRO A 135 1.31 10.25 11.17
N THR A 136 0.23 9.85 10.53
CA THR A 136 -1.12 9.94 11.10
C THR A 136 -1.36 8.86 12.16
N VAL A 137 -0.77 7.67 11.97
CA VAL A 137 -0.90 6.51 12.87
C VAL A 137 0.20 6.53 13.92
N TYR A 138 1.44 6.74 13.49
CA TYR A 138 2.62 6.90 14.36
C TYR A 138 3.22 8.28 14.15
N PRO A 139 2.79 9.29 14.92
CA PRO A 139 3.29 10.67 14.79
C PRO A 139 4.81 10.72 14.77
N ALA A 140 5.36 11.34 13.74
CA ALA A 140 6.79 11.44 13.53
C ALA A 140 7.14 12.65 12.67
N CYS A 141 8.29 13.29 12.92
CA CYS A 141 8.83 14.30 12.02
C CYS A 141 9.50 13.66 10.79
N ALA A 142 9.90 14.48 9.81
CA ALA A 142 10.51 13.98 8.58
C ALA A 142 11.79 13.16 8.85
N GLU A 143 12.63 13.59 9.77
CA GLU A 143 13.86 12.90 10.14
C GLU A 143 13.58 11.52 10.76
N GLU A 144 12.53 11.42 11.58
CA GLU A 144 12.09 10.15 12.18
C GLU A 144 11.49 9.21 11.13
N ILE A 145 10.75 9.72 10.14
CA ILE A 145 10.26 8.91 9.02
C ILE A 145 11.43 8.33 8.22
N ILE A 146 12.45 9.14 7.91
CA ILE A 146 13.66 8.66 7.25
C ILE A 146 14.37 7.58 8.08
N SER A 147 14.43 7.76 9.40
CA SER A 147 15.03 6.76 10.31
C SER A 147 14.23 5.45 10.31
N LYS A 148 12.91 5.52 10.38
CA LYS A 148 12.01 4.35 10.29
C LYS A 148 12.20 3.62 8.95
N PHE A 149 12.27 4.36 7.85
CA PHE A 149 12.51 3.77 6.53
C PHE A 149 13.84 3.02 6.46
N LYS A 150 14.91 3.61 6.99
CA LYS A 150 16.23 2.94 7.08
C LYS A 150 16.16 1.67 7.93
N CYS A 151 15.41 1.69 9.03
CA CYS A 151 15.18 0.52 9.87
C CYS A 151 14.41 -0.57 9.13
N MET A 152 13.31 -0.24 8.47
CA MET A 152 12.52 -1.17 7.65
C MET A 152 13.39 -1.84 6.57
N ARG A 153 14.18 -1.05 5.86
CA ARG A 153 15.13 -1.56 4.88
C ARG A 153 16.11 -2.56 5.50
N ALA A 154 16.75 -2.19 6.63
CA ALA A 154 17.70 -3.06 7.29
C ALA A 154 17.08 -4.40 7.73
N ILE A 155 15.83 -4.39 8.18
CA ILE A 155 15.07 -5.61 8.51
C ILE A 155 14.88 -6.47 7.27
N LEU A 156 14.39 -5.91 6.18
CA LEU A 156 14.11 -6.66 4.94
C LEU A 156 15.40 -7.21 4.31
N ASP A 157 16.47 -6.40 4.26
CA ASP A 157 17.79 -6.84 3.77
C ASP A 157 18.34 -8.02 4.61
N ALA A 158 18.28 -7.91 5.93
CA ALA A 158 18.73 -8.96 6.85
C ALA A 158 17.90 -10.25 6.72
N MET A 159 16.62 -10.12 6.36
CA MET A 159 15.70 -11.26 6.17
C MET A 159 15.71 -11.81 4.74
N GLY A 160 16.63 -11.35 3.87
CA GLY A 160 16.85 -11.88 2.53
C GLY A 160 15.94 -11.28 1.44
N ILE A 161 15.31 -10.15 1.69
CA ILE A 161 14.56 -9.37 0.71
C ILE A 161 15.23 -8.00 0.53
N PRO A 162 16.26 -7.86 -0.33
CA PRO A 162 16.92 -6.58 -0.58
C PRO A 162 16.04 -5.68 -1.49
N LEU A 163 14.91 -5.25 -0.95
CA LEU A 163 13.85 -4.57 -1.69
C LEU A 163 14.28 -3.20 -2.21
N PHE A 164 15.00 -2.43 -1.39
CA PHE A 164 15.35 -1.04 -1.68
C PHE A 164 16.76 -0.91 -2.24
N ASP A 165 16.89 -0.79 -3.56
CA ASP A 165 18.14 -0.41 -4.25
C ASP A 165 18.37 1.10 -4.22
N ASP A 166 19.37 1.58 -4.96
CA ASP A 166 19.72 2.99 -4.96
C ASP A 166 18.66 3.84 -5.69
N GLU A 167 18.02 3.31 -6.73
CA GLU A 167 16.95 4.01 -7.46
C GLU A 167 15.72 4.23 -6.56
N LEU A 168 15.26 3.20 -5.87
CA LEU A 168 14.11 3.31 -4.95
C LEU A 168 14.41 4.15 -3.70
N LYS A 169 15.66 4.24 -3.27
CA LYS A 169 16.04 5.14 -2.16
C LYS A 169 15.77 6.60 -2.49
N ASP A 170 16.13 7.02 -3.71
CA ASP A 170 15.97 8.41 -4.14
C ASP A 170 14.49 8.77 -4.35
N LEU A 171 13.66 7.78 -4.70
CA LEU A 171 12.22 7.96 -4.90
C LEU A 171 11.43 8.10 -3.58
N VAL A 172 11.90 7.48 -2.50
CA VAL A 172 11.17 7.38 -1.21
C VAL A 172 11.68 8.41 -0.18
N GLN A 173 12.77 9.13 -0.45
CA GLN A 173 13.29 10.22 0.39
C GLN A 173 12.70 11.57 0.01
#